data_6a0b11bd87054f65632bfeb22c365849
#
_entry.id   6a0b11bd87054f65632bfeb22c365849
#
_cell.length_a   1.000
_cell.length_b   1.000
_cell.length_c   1.000
_cell.angle_alpha   90.00
_cell.angle_beta   90.00
_cell.angle_gamma   90.00
#
_symmetry.space_group_name_H-M   'P 1'
#
loop_
_entity.id
_entity.type
_entity.pdbx_description
1 polymer ?
#
loop_
_entity_poly.entity_id
_entity_poly.type
_entity_poly.pdbx_seq_one_letter_code
_entity_poly.pdbx_strand_id
1 'polypeptide(L)'
;MLMDGKVKYRLVHLTFGPNESLSLDIGIFTPATGGPFPTLVSPSGTPPGATPLPHLAQGANQGRNEDVLLVVGPMTDQGGRGQMRAFGPRTAEQIAESNPALAHGFAFVTFNNNDCGEDTTLRLPDGSWAYRTTRFFLAYPNYDWGLLRAWAWGASRIADYLVTDPSIDKNKLIITGVSRTGKAALIAGAFDDRWAMVAPVASSGGGTPAYRYSGSVPDRGGKEGLTEMVRKYPNWFSPHLHQFWGQPDKLPFDEHWLIALVAPRPLISLEGDHDQNVNLNGVYQSLLAARPAYAFFHATDKLGVSFANRPHGMVQGDWDALLGFADKFLLGKPVDRSFDQYPPGVEKQGVANSQ
;
A
#
# COMPACT_ATOMS: atom_id res chain seq x y z
N MET A 1 27.39 -0.36 -8.55
CA MET A 1 26.93 -1.19 -9.69
C MET A 1 26.69 -2.59 -9.15
N LEU A 2 25.58 -3.20 -9.55
CA LEU A 2 25.14 -4.53 -9.15
C LEU A 2 24.95 -5.41 -10.40
N MET A 3 24.83 -6.72 -10.21
CA MET A 3 24.56 -7.69 -11.30
C MET A 3 25.56 -7.53 -12.48
N ASP A 4 26.86 -7.59 -12.19
CA ASP A 4 27.93 -7.40 -13.19
C ASP A 4 27.79 -6.10 -14.01
N GLY A 5 27.38 -5.04 -13.35
CA GLY A 5 27.25 -3.73 -13.96
C GLY A 5 25.91 -3.45 -14.66
N LYS A 6 24.91 -4.34 -14.56
CA LYS A 6 23.60 -4.19 -15.23
C LYS A 6 22.63 -3.30 -14.47
N VAL A 7 22.79 -3.15 -13.16
CA VAL A 7 21.91 -2.35 -12.29
C VAL A 7 22.73 -1.35 -11.49
N LYS A 8 22.23 -0.11 -11.42
CA LYS A 8 22.74 0.94 -10.51
C LYS A 8 21.89 0.94 -9.27
N TYR A 9 22.53 1.08 -8.11
CA TYR A 9 21.86 1.30 -6.82
C TYR A 9 22.30 2.62 -6.22
N ARG A 10 21.36 3.38 -5.69
CA ARG A 10 21.58 4.60 -4.93
C ARG A 10 20.73 4.56 -3.67
N LEU A 11 21.35 4.87 -2.55
CA LEU A 11 20.65 5.20 -1.30
C LEU A 11 20.49 6.72 -1.26
N VAL A 12 19.28 7.20 -1.05
CA VAL A 12 18.98 8.62 -0.98
C VAL A 12 18.28 8.90 0.35
N HIS A 13 18.82 9.86 1.09
CA HIS A 13 18.22 10.38 2.32
C HIS A 13 17.37 11.60 1.97
N LEU A 14 16.06 11.52 2.26
CA LEU A 14 15.10 12.61 2.04
C LEU A 14 14.82 13.31 3.36
N THR A 15 14.93 14.64 3.38
CA THR A 15 14.47 15.47 4.49
C THR A 15 13.25 16.28 4.05
N PHE A 16 12.30 16.47 4.95
CA PHE A 16 11.06 17.18 4.64
C PHE A 16 10.34 17.61 5.92
N GLY A 17 9.18 18.25 5.75
CA GLY A 17 8.38 18.74 6.86
C GLY A 17 8.86 20.09 7.41
N PRO A 18 8.23 20.61 8.47
CA PRO A 18 8.64 21.86 9.07
C PRO A 18 10.08 21.79 9.56
N ASN A 19 10.92 22.72 9.13
CA ASN A 19 12.36 22.78 9.46
C ASN A 19 13.13 21.47 9.20
N GLU A 20 12.73 20.73 8.14
CA GLU A 20 13.35 19.45 7.78
C GLU A 20 13.38 18.42 8.93
N SER A 21 12.36 18.45 9.78
CA SER A 21 12.30 17.63 11.00
C SER A 21 11.97 16.16 10.76
N LEU A 22 11.63 15.81 9.53
CA LEU A 22 11.27 14.45 9.11
C LEU A 22 12.25 13.95 8.05
N SER A 23 12.45 12.64 8.02
CA SER A 23 13.30 12.03 7.01
C SER A 23 12.82 10.63 6.61
N LEU A 24 13.19 10.21 5.41
CA LEU A 24 13.03 8.86 4.89
C LEU A 24 14.26 8.49 4.07
N ASP A 25 14.72 7.25 4.23
CA ASP A 25 15.69 6.66 3.34
C ASP A 25 14.99 5.88 2.23
N ILE A 26 15.43 6.10 0.98
CA ILE A 26 14.94 5.35 -0.17
C ILE A 26 16.07 4.68 -0.91
N GLY A 27 15.85 3.42 -1.31
CA GLY A 27 16.76 2.70 -2.19
C GLY A 27 16.24 2.74 -3.62
N ILE A 28 17.04 3.31 -4.53
CA ILE A 28 16.68 3.44 -5.95
C ILE A 28 17.54 2.50 -6.78
N PHE A 29 16.91 1.56 -7.46
CA PHE A 29 17.52 0.65 -8.42
C PHE A 29 17.09 1.05 -9.83
N THR A 30 18.06 1.23 -10.71
CA THR A 30 17.78 1.52 -12.13
C THR A 30 18.60 0.59 -13.02
N PRO A 31 18.11 0.22 -14.20
CA PRO A 31 18.98 -0.37 -15.23
C PRO A 31 20.21 0.52 -15.45
N ALA A 32 21.33 -0.07 -15.82
CA ALA A 32 22.61 0.66 -15.97
C ALA A 32 22.61 1.61 -17.16
N THR A 33 21.84 1.27 -18.19
CA THR A 33 21.78 2.00 -19.48
C THR A 33 20.36 2.26 -19.87
N GLY A 34 20.12 3.33 -20.61
CA GLY A 34 18.79 3.78 -21.01
C GLY A 34 18.21 4.81 -20.05
N GLY A 35 16.86 4.92 -20.03
CA GLY A 35 16.12 5.89 -19.21
C GLY A 35 15.65 7.10 -20.01
N PRO A 36 14.84 7.98 -19.41
CA PRO A 36 14.27 7.80 -18.07
C PRO A 36 13.36 6.58 -17.96
N PHE A 37 13.35 5.94 -16.77
CA PHE A 37 12.70 4.66 -16.56
C PHE A 37 11.29 4.79 -15.97
N PRO A 38 10.28 4.03 -16.45
CA PRO A 38 9.09 3.74 -15.67
C PRO A 38 9.50 3.17 -14.33
N THR A 39 8.85 3.60 -13.26
CA THR A 39 9.36 3.36 -11.90
C THR A 39 8.29 2.77 -11.00
N LEU A 40 8.58 1.60 -10.44
CA LEU A 40 7.74 0.93 -9.48
C LEU A 40 8.22 1.26 -8.06
N VAL A 41 7.33 1.80 -7.24
CA VAL A 41 7.59 2.12 -5.83
C VAL A 41 6.82 1.15 -4.95
N SER A 42 7.53 0.49 -4.04
CA SER A 42 6.94 -0.46 -3.09
C SER A 42 7.64 -0.38 -1.74
N PRO A 43 6.90 -0.27 -0.63
CA PRO A 43 7.48 -0.45 0.69
C PRO A 43 7.90 -1.91 0.87
N SER A 44 9.19 -2.15 1.01
CA SER A 44 9.78 -3.50 1.08
C SER A 44 10.73 -3.68 2.27
N GLY A 45 10.72 -2.75 3.21
CA GLY A 45 11.61 -2.70 4.36
C GLY A 45 12.77 -1.71 4.19
N THR A 46 13.64 -1.68 5.17
CA THR A 46 14.80 -0.75 5.20
C THR A 46 15.69 -0.95 3.96
N PRO A 47 15.94 0.13 3.20
CA PRO A 47 16.82 0.05 2.03
C PRO A 47 18.24 -0.41 2.41
N PRO A 48 18.91 -1.19 1.56
CA PRO A 48 20.29 -1.61 1.83
C PRO A 48 21.22 -0.43 2.10
N GLY A 49 21.97 -0.50 3.20
CA GLY A 49 22.87 0.57 3.63
C GLY A 49 22.22 1.71 4.41
N ALA A 50 20.90 1.76 4.49
CA ALA A 50 20.20 2.70 5.36
C ALA A 50 20.30 2.27 6.83
N THR A 51 20.29 3.25 7.71
CA THR A 51 20.18 3.02 9.16
C THR A 51 18.70 3.04 9.54
N PRO A 52 18.16 1.95 10.10
CA PRO A 52 16.79 1.96 10.57
C PRO A 52 16.55 3.07 11.58
N LEU A 53 15.44 3.78 11.46
CA LEU A 53 15.04 4.76 12.47
C LEU A 53 14.77 4.05 13.80
N PRO A 54 15.06 4.69 14.95
CA PRO A 54 14.75 4.12 16.25
C PRO A 54 13.26 3.84 16.39
N HIS A 55 12.90 2.81 17.17
CA HIS A 55 11.51 2.50 17.48
C HIS A 55 10.81 3.65 18.20
N LEU A 56 9.52 3.79 17.91
CA LEU A 56 8.63 4.60 18.74
C LEU A 56 8.39 3.84 20.04
N ALA A 57 8.88 4.38 21.15
CA ALA A 57 8.54 3.87 22.47
C ALA A 57 7.45 4.73 23.08
N GLN A 58 6.61 4.11 23.90
CA GLN A 58 5.67 4.84 24.75
C GLN A 58 6.49 5.68 25.74
N GLY A 59 6.64 6.96 25.43
CA GLY A 59 7.30 7.90 26.35
C GLY A 59 6.41 8.14 27.56
N ALA A 60 7.03 8.23 28.74
CA ALA A 60 6.36 8.71 29.92
C ALA A 60 5.80 10.11 29.61
N ASN A 61 4.50 10.27 29.77
CA ASN A 61 3.75 11.48 29.52
C ASN A 61 4.34 12.64 30.32
N GLN A 62 5.09 13.52 29.69
CA GLN A 62 5.48 14.78 30.30
C GLN A 62 4.39 15.82 30.03
N GLY A 63 3.25 15.68 30.68
CA GLY A 63 2.35 16.79 31.02
C GLY A 63 1.59 17.48 29.89
N ARG A 64 1.44 16.85 28.74
CA ARG A 64 0.43 17.25 27.70
C ARG A 64 -0.30 16.02 27.20
N ASN A 65 -1.60 16.11 27.22
CA ASN A 65 -2.52 15.15 26.66
C ASN A 65 -1.88 14.26 25.59
N GLU A 66 -1.61 12.96 25.92
CA GLU A 66 -2.45 12.08 25.15
C GLU A 66 -1.79 11.61 23.91
N ASP A 67 -1.02 10.92 23.63
CA ASP A 67 -0.77 10.28 22.32
C ASP A 67 0.58 10.57 21.66
N VAL A 68 1.51 11.18 22.35
CA VAL A 68 2.84 11.37 21.77
C VAL A 68 3.74 10.21 22.17
N LEU A 69 4.12 9.42 21.20
CA LEU A 69 5.15 8.42 21.36
C LEU A 69 6.51 9.06 21.12
N LEU A 70 7.41 8.89 22.08
CA LEU A 70 8.79 9.32 21.93
C LEU A 70 9.63 8.19 21.33
N VAL A 71 10.54 8.58 20.48
CA VAL A 71 11.50 7.67 19.88
C VAL A 71 12.57 7.32 20.91
N VAL A 72 12.69 6.07 21.30
CA VAL A 72 13.74 5.63 22.22
C VAL A 72 14.25 4.23 21.88
N GLY A 73 15.51 4.15 21.46
CA GLY A 73 16.30 2.93 21.46
C GLY A 73 16.29 2.09 20.17
N PRO A 74 17.23 1.16 20.06
CA PRO A 74 17.32 0.25 18.91
C PRO A 74 16.19 -0.77 18.90
N MET A 75 15.83 -1.23 17.70
CA MET A 75 14.86 -2.30 17.48
C MET A 75 15.19 -3.54 18.32
N THR A 76 14.41 -3.81 19.35
CA THR A 76 14.38 -5.14 19.94
C THR A 76 13.19 -5.88 19.36
N ASP A 77 13.48 -7.05 18.82
CA ASP A 77 12.54 -7.94 18.13
C ASP A 77 11.55 -8.58 19.12
N GLN A 78 10.67 -7.77 19.73
CA GLN A 78 9.66 -8.27 20.65
C GLN A 78 8.25 -7.79 20.28
N GLY A 79 7.53 -8.68 19.60
CA GLY A 79 6.12 -8.83 19.85
C GLY A 79 5.12 -8.27 18.86
N GLY A 80 5.23 -8.58 17.60
CA GLY A 80 4.09 -8.59 16.68
C GLY A 80 3.73 -10.02 16.29
N ARG A 81 2.71 -10.62 16.89
CA ARG A 81 2.16 -11.87 16.35
C ARG A 81 1.54 -11.59 14.99
N GLY A 82 2.25 -11.94 13.95
CA GLY A 82 1.88 -11.75 12.56
C GLY A 82 3.06 -11.41 11.68
N GLN A 83 4.25 -11.72 12.12
CA GLN A 83 5.42 -11.66 11.24
C GLN A 83 5.22 -12.72 10.14
N MET A 84 4.89 -12.26 8.92
CA MET A 84 5.56 -12.90 7.80
C MET A 84 7.04 -12.96 8.20
N ARG A 85 7.65 -14.16 8.23
CA ARG A 85 9.07 -14.33 8.52
C ARG A 85 9.80 -13.20 7.81
N ALA A 86 10.29 -12.24 8.59
CA ALA A 86 11.15 -11.20 8.09
C ALA A 86 12.31 -11.96 7.45
N PHE A 87 12.34 -12.01 6.14
CA PHE A 87 13.58 -12.34 5.47
C PHE A 87 14.56 -11.32 6.03
N GLY A 88 15.66 -11.79 6.58
CA GLY A 88 16.68 -10.90 7.14
C GLY A 88 17.04 -9.80 6.14
N PRO A 89 17.71 -8.74 6.55
CA PRO A 89 17.98 -7.60 5.69
C PRO A 89 18.61 -8.08 4.37
N ARG A 90 17.89 -7.84 3.27
CA ARG A 90 18.33 -8.25 1.94
C ARG A 90 19.42 -7.29 1.48
N THR A 91 20.47 -7.82 0.88
CA THR A 91 21.48 -6.98 0.21
C THR A 91 20.91 -6.35 -1.05
N ALA A 92 21.55 -5.26 -1.52
CA ALA A 92 21.16 -4.63 -2.77
C ALA A 92 21.25 -5.62 -3.96
N GLU A 93 22.25 -6.49 -3.96
CA GLU A 93 22.41 -7.54 -4.98
C GLU A 93 21.22 -8.49 -4.98
N GLN A 94 20.85 -9.03 -3.82
CA GLN A 94 19.70 -9.94 -3.69
C GLN A 94 18.36 -9.32 -4.15
N ILE A 95 18.20 -8.01 -3.90
CA ILE A 95 17.01 -7.29 -4.39
C ILE A 95 17.08 -7.17 -5.91
N ALA A 96 18.22 -6.76 -6.46
CA ALA A 96 18.38 -6.57 -7.90
C ALA A 96 18.16 -7.87 -8.68
N GLU A 97 18.72 -8.99 -8.21
CA GLU A 97 18.60 -10.30 -8.84
C GLU A 97 17.18 -10.85 -8.86
N SER A 98 16.40 -10.58 -7.81
CA SER A 98 15.10 -11.19 -7.62
C SER A 98 13.92 -10.29 -7.96
N ASN A 99 14.15 -9.04 -8.38
CA ASN A 99 13.06 -8.10 -8.64
C ASN A 99 12.58 -8.15 -10.09
N PRO A 100 11.34 -8.60 -10.35
CA PRO A 100 10.83 -8.72 -11.71
C PRO A 100 10.70 -7.39 -12.46
N ALA A 101 10.48 -6.26 -11.76
CA ALA A 101 10.40 -4.95 -12.40
C ALA A 101 11.75 -4.54 -13.01
N LEU A 102 12.86 -4.80 -12.32
CA LEU A 102 14.20 -4.55 -12.85
C LEU A 102 14.52 -5.45 -14.05
N ALA A 103 14.14 -6.73 -13.97
CA ALA A 103 14.28 -7.66 -15.10
C ALA A 103 13.45 -7.23 -16.31
N HIS A 104 12.33 -6.53 -16.07
CA HIS A 104 11.46 -5.97 -17.11
C HIS A 104 11.96 -4.64 -17.68
N GLY A 105 13.04 -4.08 -17.14
CA GLY A 105 13.63 -2.81 -17.57
C GLY A 105 13.04 -1.56 -16.89
N PHE A 106 12.30 -1.73 -15.81
CA PHE A 106 11.78 -0.63 -14.99
C PHE A 106 12.80 -0.28 -13.89
N ALA A 107 12.72 0.92 -13.36
CA ALA A 107 13.34 1.24 -12.09
C ALA A 107 12.48 0.69 -10.93
N PHE A 108 13.13 0.41 -9.82
CA PHE A 108 12.48 -0.03 -8.59
C PHE A 108 12.93 0.84 -7.43
N VAL A 109 11.97 1.32 -6.65
CA VAL A 109 12.22 2.13 -5.45
C VAL A 109 11.63 1.42 -4.24
N THR A 110 12.46 1.26 -3.22
CA THR A 110 12.06 0.69 -1.94
C THR A 110 12.26 1.68 -0.80
N PHE A 111 11.41 1.58 0.22
CA PHE A 111 11.54 2.32 1.47
C PHE A 111 10.94 1.51 2.62
N ASN A 112 11.23 1.89 3.84
CA ASN A 112 10.62 1.30 5.01
C ASN A 112 9.40 2.14 5.45
N ASN A 113 8.21 1.59 5.28
CA ASN A 113 6.97 2.26 5.71
C ASN A 113 6.94 2.53 7.23
N ASN A 114 7.65 1.72 8.06
CA ASN A 114 7.76 1.97 9.50
C ASN A 114 8.48 3.27 9.83
N ASP A 115 9.26 3.82 8.90
CA ASP A 115 9.87 5.15 9.06
C ASP A 115 8.84 6.28 8.96
N CYS A 116 7.65 6.01 8.44
CA CYS A 116 6.50 6.93 8.49
C CYS A 116 5.66 6.75 9.76
N GLY A 117 5.72 5.57 10.36
CA GLY A 117 4.99 5.17 11.55
C GLY A 117 5.00 3.66 11.69
N GLU A 118 5.26 3.17 12.89
CA GLU A 118 5.42 1.74 13.12
C GLU A 118 4.11 0.99 13.08
N ASP A 119 4.16 -0.17 12.45
CA ASP A 119 3.05 -1.12 12.43
C ASP A 119 2.98 -1.89 13.76
N THR A 120 2.76 -1.15 14.81
CA THR A 120 2.62 -1.68 16.16
C THR A 120 1.40 -1.10 16.83
N THR A 121 0.73 -1.91 17.62
CA THR A 121 -0.44 -1.51 18.37
C THR A 121 -0.02 -1.16 19.79
N LEU A 122 -0.18 0.09 20.15
CA LEU A 122 0.23 0.62 21.45
C LEU A 122 -0.98 0.99 22.30
N ARG A 123 -0.84 0.85 23.61
CA ARG A 123 -1.84 1.28 24.58
C ARG A 123 -1.31 2.41 25.43
N LEU A 124 -2.22 3.31 25.77
CA LEU A 124 -1.97 4.36 26.75
C LEU A 124 -1.99 3.77 28.19
N PRO A 125 -1.46 4.48 29.19
CA PRO A 125 -1.46 4.02 30.58
C PRO A 125 -2.84 3.66 31.14
N ASP A 126 -3.90 4.29 30.63
CA ASP A 126 -5.29 3.99 31.01
C ASP A 126 -5.88 2.76 30.32
N GLY A 127 -5.08 2.09 29.47
CA GLY A 127 -5.48 0.91 28.70
C GLY A 127 -6.18 1.19 27.38
N SER A 128 -6.44 2.45 27.04
CA SER A 128 -6.97 2.84 25.73
C SER A 128 -5.94 2.67 24.61
N TRP A 129 -6.40 2.71 23.36
CA TRP A 129 -5.50 2.61 22.21
C TRP A 129 -4.83 3.95 21.90
N ALA A 130 -3.53 3.91 21.59
CA ALA A 130 -2.83 5.06 21.04
C ALA A 130 -3.09 5.14 19.53
N TYR A 131 -3.70 6.23 19.07
CA TYR A 131 -4.02 6.45 17.67
C TYR A 131 -2.97 7.28 16.94
N ARG A 132 -2.36 8.25 17.63
CA ARG A 132 -1.39 9.19 17.08
C ARG A 132 0.02 8.62 17.13
N THR A 133 0.22 7.49 16.47
CA THR A 133 1.47 6.70 16.50
C THR A 133 2.35 6.93 15.28
N THR A 134 2.03 7.89 14.42
CA THR A 134 2.83 8.18 13.25
C THR A 134 3.97 9.14 13.58
N ARG A 135 5.11 9.00 12.91
CA ARG A 135 6.23 9.94 13.06
C ARG A 135 5.87 11.35 12.60
N PHE A 136 4.88 11.46 11.72
CA PHE A 136 4.44 12.73 11.16
C PHE A 136 3.58 13.54 12.11
N PHE A 137 3.01 12.93 13.15
CA PHE A 137 2.16 13.61 14.11
C PHE A 137 2.87 14.76 14.80
N LEU A 138 4.13 14.58 15.20
CA LEU A 138 4.91 15.64 15.88
C LEU A 138 5.10 16.88 14.98
N ALA A 139 5.26 16.68 13.67
CA ALA A 139 5.41 17.76 12.69
C ALA A 139 4.06 18.35 12.24
N TYR A 140 2.99 17.55 12.31
CA TYR A 140 1.67 17.91 11.83
C TYR A 140 0.58 17.56 12.86
N PRO A 141 0.60 18.16 14.07
CA PRO A 141 -0.25 17.75 15.18
C PRO A 141 -1.75 18.03 15.00
N ASN A 142 -2.10 18.80 13.98
CA ASN A 142 -3.50 19.13 13.67
C ASN A 142 -4.21 18.08 12.81
N TYR A 143 -3.53 16.99 12.44
CA TYR A 143 -4.09 15.95 11.58
C TYR A 143 -4.27 14.64 12.33
N ASP A 144 -5.45 14.07 12.26
CA ASP A 144 -5.82 12.77 12.82
C ASP A 144 -5.61 11.63 11.81
N TRP A 145 -4.41 11.51 11.29
CA TRP A 145 -4.09 10.44 10.34
C TRP A 145 -3.95 9.10 11.06
N GLY A 146 -4.59 8.08 10.50
CA GLY A 146 -4.20 6.71 10.81
C GLY A 146 -2.87 6.34 10.11
N LEU A 147 -2.31 5.23 10.52
CA LEU A 147 -1.01 4.74 10.05
C LEU A 147 -0.98 4.53 8.53
N LEU A 148 -2.04 3.97 7.95
CA LEU A 148 -2.12 3.76 6.50
C LEU A 148 -2.01 5.08 5.71
N ARG A 149 -2.61 6.16 6.23
CA ARG A 149 -2.50 7.48 5.60
C ARG A 149 -1.09 8.05 5.74
N ALA A 150 -0.44 7.82 6.87
CA ALA A 150 0.96 8.24 7.06
C ALA A 150 1.90 7.53 6.07
N TRP A 151 1.74 6.23 5.85
CA TRP A 151 2.51 5.48 4.85
C TRP A 151 2.27 6.01 3.44
N ALA A 152 1.00 6.28 3.09
CA ALA A 152 0.65 6.87 1.81
C ALA A 152 1.25 8.28 1.65
N TRP A 153 1.27 9.09 2.71
CA TRP A 153 1.87 10.42 2.68
C TRP A 153 3.39 10.36 2.54
N GLY A 154 4.05 9.41 3.20
CA GLY A 154 5.47 9.14 3.00
C GLY A 154 5.79 8.78 1.55
N ALA A 155 4.96 7.95 0.92
CA ALA A 155 5.09 7.66 -0.51
C ALA A 155 4.95 8.93 -1.38
N SER A 156 4.07 9.87 -1.01
CA SER A 156 3.97 11.17 -1.70
C SER A 156 5.25 12.00 -1.57
N ARG A 157 5.93 11.96 -0.42
CA ARG A 157 7.24 12.63 -0.25
C ARG A 157 8.32 12.01 -1.13
N ILE A 158 8.24 10.69 -1.31
CA ILE A 158 9.12 9.98 -2.26
C ILE A 158 8.83 10.44 -3.70
N ALA A 159 7.56 10.56 -4.07
CA ALA A 159 7.17 11.08 -5.39
C ALA A 159 7.68 12.51 -5.63
N ASP A 160 7.73 13.39 -4.59
CA ASP A 160 8.32 14.73 -4.72
C ASP A 160 9.76 14.68 -5.23
N TYR A 161 10.55 13.75 -4.72
CA TYR A 161 11.92 13.57 -5.16
C TYR A 161 11.98 12.92 -6.55
N LEU A 162 11.22 11.85 -6.77
CA LEU A 162 11.30 11.08 -8.02
C LEU A 162 10.95 11.91 -9.26
N VAL A 163 10.04 12.87 -9.15
CA VAL A 163 9.71 13.76 -10.28
C VAL A 163 10.84 14.73 -10.65
N THR A 164 11.83 14.89 -9.79
CA THR A 164 13.03 15.71 -10.04
C THR A 164 14.24 14.89 -10.51
N ASP A 165 14.21 13.55 -10.37
CA ASP A 165 15.30 12.67 -10.73
C ASP A 165 15.31 12.42 -12.25
N PRO A 166 16.37 12.81 -12.98
CA PRO A 166 16.43 12.70 -14.44
C PRO A 166 16.48 11.24 -14.94
N SER A 167 16.80 10.28 -14.08
CA SER A 167 16.77 8.86 -14.43
C SER A 167 15.38 8.25 -14.39
N ILE A 168 14.39 8.96 -13.83
CA ILE A 168 13.04 8.48 -13.59
C ILE A 168 12.06 9.15 -14.57
N ASP A 169 11.22 8.36 -15.22
CA ASP A 169 10.10 8.89 -15.99
C ASP A 169 8.98 9.33 -15.04
N LYS A 170 8.96 10.63 -14.76
CA LYS A 170 7.99 11.24 -13.83
C LYS A 170 6.52 11.02 -14.20
N ASN A 171 6.24 10.69 -15.46
CA ASN A 171 4.89 10.43 -15.96
C ASN A 171 4.51 8.94 -15.89
N LYS A 172 5.41 8.09 -15.38
CA LYS A 172 5.22 6.63 -15.30
C LYS A 172 5.60 6.09 -13.93
N LEU A 173 5.19 6.79 -12.86
CA LEU A 173 5.34 6.32 -11.49
C LEU A 173 4.21 5.32 -11.15
N ILE A 174 4.58 4.17 -10.64
CA ILE A 174 3.67 3.11 -10.23
C ILE A 174 3.79 2.92 -8.72
N ILE A 175 2.68 2.95 -8.00
CA ILE A 175 2.65 2.60 -6.58
C ILE A 175 2.02 1.23 -6.39
N THR A 176 2.70 0.37 -5.62
CA THR A 176 2.22 -0.97 -5.27
C THR A 176 2.57 -1.32 -3.84
N GLY A 177 1.99 -2.39 -3.34
CA GLY A 177 2.27 -2.94 -2.02
C GLY A 177 1.38 -4.15 -1.77
N VAL A 178 1.78 -5.00 -0.82
CA VAL A 178 1.07 -6.23 -0.47
C VAL A 178 0.36 -6.06 0.86
N SER A 179 -0.89 -6.57 0.96
CA SER A 179 -1.64 -6.58 2.22
C SER A 179 -1.85 -5.14 2.76
N ARG A 180 -1.40 -4.85 3.98
CA ARG A 180 -1.47 -3.51 4.60
C ARG A 180 -0.78 -2.43 3.78
N THR A 181 0.33 -2.74 3.11
CA THR A 181 0.99 -1.79 2.22
C THR A 181 0.26 -1.65 0.88
N GLY A 182 -0.55 -2.63 0.47
CA GLY A 182 -1.48 -2.52 -0.64
C GLY A 182 -2.63 -1.54 -0.35
N LYS A 183 -3.14 -1.54 0.89
CA LYS A 183 -4.09 -0.52 1.36
C LYS A 183 -3.47 0.88 1.26
N ALA A 184 -2.24 1.04 1.76
CA ALA A 184 -1.52 2.32 1.68
C ALA A 184 -1.24 2.75 0.24
N ALA A 185 -0.96 1.81 -0.67
CA ALA A 185 -0.78 2.08 -2.10
C ALA A 185 -2.07 2.61 -2.75
N LEU A 186 -3.23 2.04 -2.42
CA LEU A 186 -4.52 2.53 -2.89
C LEU A 186 -4.79 3.96 -2.37
N ILE A 187 -4.55 4.21 -1.07
CA ILE A 187 -4.70 5.54 -0.48
C ILE A 187 -3.72 6.54 -1.13
N ALA A 188 -2.47 6.15 -1.36
CA ALA A 188 -1.49 7.00 -2.04
C ALA A 188 -1.97 7.38 -3.44
N GLY A 189 -2.43 6.40 -4.22
CA GLY A 189 -2.96 6.63 -5.55
C GLY A 189 -4.22 7.50 -5.59
N ALA A 190 -5.11 7.35 -4.61
CA ALA A 190 -6.34 8.13 -4.50
C ALA A 190 -6.08 9.62 -4.22
N PHE A 191 -5.04 9.94 -3.47
CA PHE A 191 -4.76 11.32 -2.99
C PHE A 191 -3.53 11.98 -3.61
N ASP A 192 -2.89 11.33 -4.59
CA ASP A 192 -1.72 11.89 -5.29
C ASP A 192 -1.75 11.45 -6.77
N ASP A 193 -2.00 12.37 -7.65
CA ASP A 193 -2.18 12.14 -9.08
C ASP A 193 -0.86 11.90 -9.85
N ARG A 194 0.29 12.10 -9.21
CA ARG A 194 1.60 11.74 -9.78
C ARG A 194 1.80 10.23 -9.94
N TRP A 195 1.07 9.43 -9.17
CA TRP A 195 1.03 7.99 -9.38
C TRP A 195 0.27 7.67 -10.66
N ALA A 196 1.00 7.51 -11.75
CA ALA A 196 0.44 7.22 -13.07
C ALA A 196 -0.31 5.87 -13.12
N MET A 197 0.01 4.95 -12.22
CA MET A 197 -0.68 3.66 -12.07
C MET A 197 -0.68 3.22 -10.60
N VAL A 198 -1.76 2.58 -10.18
CA VAL A 198 -1.97 2.08 -8.81
C VAL A 198 -2.24 0.58 -8.84
N ALA A 199 -1.46 -0.19 -8.07
CA ALA A 199 -1.55 -1.65 -8.08
C ALA A 199 -1.57 -2.23 -6.65
N PRO A 200 -2.70 -2.19 -5.93
CA PRO A 200 -2.84 -2.86 -4.63
C PRO A 200 -2.84 -4.37 -4.81
N VAL A 201 -2.10 -5.08 -3.96
CA VAL A 201 -1.98 -6.55 -3.97
C VAL A 201 -2.52 -7.12 -2.68
N ALA A 202 -3.46 -8.06 -2.75
CA ALA A 202 -4.04 -8.75 -1.58
C ALA A 202 -4.42 -7.78 -0.47
N SER A 203 -5.07 -6.67 -0.85
CA SER A 203 -5.18 -5.51 0.04
C SER A 203 -6.26 -5.65 1.12
N SER A 204 -7.16 -6.62 1.04
CA SER A 204 -8.20 -6.95 2.02
C SER A 204 -9.00 -5.74 2.57
N GLY A 205 -9.74 -5.87 3.65
CA GLY A 205 -10.56 -4.78 4.22
C GLY A 205 -9.75 -3.51 4.49
N GLY A 206 -10.25 -2.35 4.10
CA GLY A 206 -9.51 -1.07 4.10
C GLY A 206 -8.60 -0.89 2.88
N GLY A 207 -8.71 -1.78 1.90
CA GLY A 207 -8.07 -1.70 0.59
C GLY A 207 -9.10 -1.84 -0.53
N THR A 208 -8.91 -2.78 -1.48
CA THR A 208 -9.85 -2.93 -2.59
C THR A 208 -11.25 -3.43 -2.17
N PRO A 209 -11.40 -4.44 -1.27
CA PRO A 209 -12.73 -4.94 -0.88
C PRO A 209 -13.51 -3.92 -0.07
N ALA A 210 -14.77 -3.71 -0.45
CA ALA A 210 -15.70 -2.84 0.27
C ALA A 210 -15.95 -3.33 1.70
N TYR A 211 -15.98 -2.43 2.66
CA TYR A 211 -16.27 -2.72 4.07
C TYR A 211 -17.63 -3.35 4.28
N ARG A 212 -18.65 -2.94 3.52
CA ARG A 212 -20.00 -3.48 3.61
C ARG A 212 -20.12 -4.94 3.19
N TYR A 213 -19.17 -5.41 2.36
CA TYR A 213 -19.10 -6.80 1.91
C TYR A 213 -18.07 -7.63 2.66
N SER A 214 -17.49 -7.08 3.70
CA SER A 214 -16.52 -7.75 4.55
C SER A 214 -17.19 -8.56 5.67
N GLY A 215 -18.16 -9.35 5.36
CA GLY A 215 -18.75 -10.32 6.25
C GLY A 215 -18.37 -11.73 5.83
N SER A 216 -18.45 -12.65 6.76
CA SER A 216 -18.20 -14.06 6.56
C SER A 216 -18.96 -14.62 5.37
N VAL A 217 -18.26 -14.86 4.27
CA VAL A 217 -18.67 -15.88 3.33
C VAL A 217 -18.23 -17.19 3.99
N PRO A 218 -19.16 -18.05 4.44
CA PRO A 218 -18.82 -19.22 5.25
C PRO A 218 -17.75 -20.11 4.63
N ASP A 219 -17.65 -20.15 3.31
CA ASP A 219 -16.78 -21.06 2.57
C ASP A 219 -15.54 -20.38 1.92
N ARG A 220 -15.40 -19.06 1.98
CA ARG A 220 -14.28 -18.32 1.36
C ARG A 220 -13.73 -17.17 2.20
N GLY A 221 -14.00 -17.15 3.48
CA GLY A 221 -13.25 -16.57 4.56
C GLY A 221 -12.68 -15.16 4.42
N GLY A 222 -13.43 -14.19 4.03
CA GLY A 222 -13.03 -12.79 4.18
C GLY A 222 -13.18 -12.33 5.64
N LYS A 223 -12.20 -12.57 6.50
CA LYS A 223 -12.26 -12.23 7.92
C LYS A 223 -11.87 -10.78 8.25
N GLU A 224 -11.45 -10.00 7.26
CA GLU A 224 -11.03 -8.63 7.48
C GLU A 224 -12.11 -7.65 7.05
N GLY A 225 -13.18 -7.58 7.83
CA GLY A 225 -14.18 -6.54 7.75
C GLY A 225 -13.85 -5.30 8.58
N LEU A 226 -14.69 -4.27 8.52
CA LEU A 226 -14.52 -3.04 9.29
C LEU A 226 -14.32 -3.33 10.78
N THR A 227 -15.17 -4.19 11.35
CA THR A 227 -15.13 -4.52 12.78
C THR A 227 -13.82 -5.21 13.16
N GLU A 228 -13.38 -6.19 12.38
CA GLU A 228 -12.13 -6.92 12.62
C GLU A 228 -10.91 -6.02 12.47
N MET A 229 -10.91 -5.19 11.44
CA MET A 229 -9.79 -4.28 11.16
C MET A 229 -9.62 -3.25 12.26
N VAL A 230 -10.71 -2.58 12.64
CA VAL A 230 -10.69 -1.57 13.72
C VAL A 230 -10.32 -2.20 15.07
N ARG A 231 -10.74 -3.45 15.34
CA ARG A 231 -10.40 -4.16 16.57
C ARG A 231 -8.95 -4.63 16.62
N LYS A 232 -8.42 -5.15 15.50
CA LYS A 232 -7.06 -5.71 15.44
C LYS A 232 -5.98 -4.64 15.27
N TYR A 233 -6.29 -3.60 14.51
CA TYR A 233 -5.36 -2.59 14.06
C TYR A 233 -5.93 -1.17 14.24
N PRO A 234 -6.26 -0.80 15.47
CA PRO A 234 -6.96 0.45 15.75
C PRO A 234 -6.20 1.69 15.27
N ASN A 235 -4.87 1.66 15.30
CA ASN A 235 -3.99 2.75 14.86
C ASN A 235 -3.83 2.86 13.33
N TRP A 236 -4.31 1.89 12.57
CA TRP A 236 -4.24 1.98 11.10
C TRP A 236 -5.16 3.05 10.54
N PHE A 237 -6.24 3.34 11.24
CA PHE A 237 -7.32 4.23 10.80
C PHE A 237 -7.40 5.45 11.70
N SER A 238 -8.05 6.50 11.19
CA SER A 238 -8.45 7.63 12.02
C SER A 238 -9.41 7.18 13.13
N PRO A 239 -9.33 7.79 14.33
CA PRO A 239 -10.28 7.52 15.42
C PRO A 239 -11.76 7.66 14.99
N HIS A 240 -12.02 8.52 14.01
CA HIS A 240 -13.39 8.73 13.50
C HIS A 240 -13.99 7.48 12.84
N LEU A 241 -13.19 6.56 12.32
CA LEU A 241 -13.69 5.31 11.76
C LEU A 241 -14.26 4.39 12.84
N HIS A 242 -13.78 4.48 14.06
CA HIS A 242 -14.17 3.61 15.19
C HIS A 242 -15.64 3.79 15.60
N GLN A 243 -16.25 4.94 15.34
CA GLN A 243 -17.67 5.16 15.60
C GLN A 243 -18.59 4.24 14.80
N PHE A 244 -18.09 3.66 13.71
CA PHE A 244 -18.82 2.74 12.85
C PHE A 244 -18.57 1.26 13.19
N TRP A 245 -17.91 0.96 14.30
CA TRP A 245 -17.68 -0.41 14.75
C TRP A 245 -18.99 -1.19 14.81
N GLY A 246 -19.01 -2.35 14.14
CA GLY A 246 -20.20 -3.20 14.03
C GLY A 246 -21.34 -2.63 13.18
N GLN A 247 -21.14 -1.49 12.53
CA GLN A 247 -22.16 -0.78 11.76
C GLN A 247 -21.63 -0.32 10.40
N PRO A 248 -21.06 -1.23 9.55
CA PRO A 248 -20.49 -0.83 8.26
C PRO A 248 -21.50 -0.14 7.35
N ASP A 249 -22.79 -0.49 7.46
CA ASP A 249 -23.85 0.10 6.65
C ASP A 249 -24.05 1.60 6.90
N LYS A 250 -23.62 2.10 8.07
CA LYS A 250 -23.70 3.52 8.41
C LYS A 250 -22.51 4.34 7.91
N LEU A 251 -21.50 3.72 7.33
CA LEU A 251 -20.40 4.47 6.72
C LEU A 251 -20.94 5.41 5.64
N PRO A 252 -20.53 6.70 5.62
CA PRO A 252 -20.93 7.63 4.56
C PRO A 252 -20.18 7.39 3.25
N PHE A 253 -19.19 6.50 3.23
CA PHE A 253 -18.35 6.12 2.09
C PHE A 253 -18.10 4.61 2.09
N ASP A 254 -17.41 4.11 1.07
CA ASP A 254 -16.78 2.79 1.06
C ASP A 254 -15.58 2.78 0.10
N GLU A 255 -14.85 1.70 0.04
CA GLU A 255 -13.55 1.59 -0.65
C GLU A 255 -13.62 1.91 -2.16
N HIS A 256 -14.78 1.73 -2.80
CA HIS A 256 -14.98 2.14 -4.19
C HIS A 256 -14.74 3.65 -4.43
N TRP A 257 -14.86 4.49 -3.41
CA TRP A 257 -14.54 5.91 -3.54
C TRP A 257 -13.05 6.15 -3.72
N LEU A 258 -12.20 5.40 -3.01
CA LEU A 258 -10.75 5.48 -3.20
C LEU A 258 -10.36 5.02 -4.59
N ILE A 259 -11.00 3.94 -5.08
CA ILE A 259 -10.78 3.45 -6.45
C ILE A 259 -11.24 4.49 -7.48
N ALA A 260 -12.40 5.10 -7.27
CA ALA A 260 -12.93 6.14 -8.16
C ALA A 260 -12.05 7.40 -8.21
N LEU A 261 -11.39 7.77 -7.11
CA LEU A 261 -10.44 8.89 -7.06
C LEU A 261 -9.16 8.63 -7.89
N VAL A 262 -8.86 7.39 -8.22
CA VAL A 262 -7.73 7.07 -9.12
C VAL A 262 -8.08 7.38 -10.59
N ALA A 263 -9.36 7.30 -10.98
CA ALA A 263 -9.77 7.55 -12.37
C ALA A 263 -9.30 8.93 -12.89
N PRO A 264 -8.89 9.04 -14.15
CA PRO A 264 -8.85 8.02 -15.22
C PRO A 264 -7.52 7.25 -15.30
N ARG A 265 -6.66 7.32 -14.27
CA ARG A 265 -5.37 6.62 -14.23
C ARG A 265 -5.58 5.11 -14.09
N PRO A 266 -4.71 4.27 -14.68
CA PRO A 266 -4.78 2.84 -14.53
C PRO A 266 -4.75 2.38 -13.07
N LEU A 267 -5.68 1.50 -12.70
CA LEU A 267 -5.69 0.77 -11.43
C LEU A 267 -5.90 -0.70 -11.70
N ILE A 268 -5.05 -1.56 -11.14
CA ILE A 268 -5.24 -3.00 -11.16
C ILE A 268 -5.19 -3.58 -9.75
N SER A 269 -6.24 -4.27 -9.31
CA SER A 269 -6.24 -5.04 -8.08
C SER A 269 -5.71 -6.44 -8.34
N LEU A 270 -4.72 -6.87 -7.57
CA LEU A 270 -4.05 -8.17 -7.72
C LEU A 270 -4.40 -9.06 -6.53
N GLU A 271 -5.18 -10.11 -6.78
CA GLU A 271 -5.78 -10.91 -5.72
C GLU A 271 -5.37 -12.39 -5.82
N GLY A 272 -5.44 -13.09 -4.68
CA GLY A 272 -5.29 -14.55 -4.64
C GLY A 272 -6.66 -15.21 -4.57
N ASP A 273 -6.89 -16.21 -5.43
CA ASP A 273 -8.17 -16.96 -5.45
C ASP A 273 -8.33 -17.85 -4.21
N HIS A 274 -7.23 -18.15 -3.50
CA HIS A 274 -7.19 -18.89 -2.24
C HIS A 274 -6.80 -18.02 -1.03
N ASP A 275 -6.81 -16.68 -1.17
CA ASP A 275 -6.52 -15.77 -0.08
C ASP A 275 -7.70 -15.70 0.91
N GLN A 276 -7.47 -16.21 2.12
CA GLN A 276 -8.48 -16.24 3.17
C GLN A 276 -8.69 -14.89 3.88
N ASN A 277 -7.83 -13.91 3.64
CA ASN A 277 -7.94 -12.57 4.22
C ASN A 277 -8.73 -11.61 3.33
N VAL A 278 -8.91 -11.95 2.06
CA VAL A 278 -9.56 -11.09 1.07
C VAL A 278 -10.98 -11.59 0.77
N ASN A 279 -11.94 -10.70 0.84
CA ASN A 279 -13.28 -10.95 0.33
C ASN A 279 -13.34 -10.65 -1.16
N LEU A 280 -13.29 -11.69 -2.01
CA LEU A 280 -13.28 -11.52 -3.47
C LEU A 280 -14.59 -10.91 -3.99
N ASN A 281 -15.74 -11.19 -3.35
CA ASN A 281 -17.00 -10.53 -3.68
C ASN A 281 -16.93 -9.03 -3.36
N GLY A 282 -16.34 -8.66 -2.20
CA GLY A 282 -16.10 -7.26 -1.85
C GLY A 282 -15.21 -6.53 -2.86
N VAL A 283 -14.19 -7.21 -3.41
CA VAL A 283 -13.35 -6.69 -4.51
C VAL A 283 -14.22 -6.43 -5.74
N TYR A 284 -15.01 -7.43 -6.17
CA TYR A 284 -15.91 -7.29 -7.31
C TYR A 284 -16.87 -6.11 -7.15
N GLN A 285 -17.53 -5.99 -5.99
CA GLN A 285 -18.49 -4.94 -5.73
C GLN A 285 -17.87 -3.55 -5.71
N SER A 286 -16.67 -3.42 -5.14
CA SER A 286 -15.94 -2.14 -5.15
C SER A 286 -15.56 -1.71 -6.56
N LEU A 287 -15.02 -2.63 -7.36
CA LEU A 287 -14.64 -2.33 -8.75
C LEU A 287 -15.87 -1.99 -9.59
N LEU A 288 -16.96 -2.74 -9.42
CA LEU A 288 -18.22 -2.46 -10.10
C LEU A 288 -18.77 -1.08 -9.74
N ALA A 289 -18.78 -0.73 -8.45
CA ALA A 289 -19.26 0.56 -7.96
C ALA A 289 -18.37 1.74 -8.36
N ALA A 290 -17.06 1.52 -8.57
CA ALA A 290 -16.14 2.55 -9.07
C ALA A 290 -16.19 2.73 -10.60
N ARG A 291 -16.71 1.74 -11.35
CA ARG A 291 -16.76 1.76 -12.82
C ARG A 291 -17.42 3.01 -13.44
N PRO A 292 -18.48 3.59 -12.87
CA PRO A 292 -19.07 4.83 -13.39
C PRO A 292 -18.09 6.02 -13.45
N ALA A 293 -17.17 6.14 -12.48
CA ALA A 293 -16.14 7.18 -12.51
C ALA A 293 -15.17 6.99 -13.68
N TYR A 294 -14.74 5.75 -13.93
CA TYR A 294 -13.92 5.44 -15.10
C TYR A 294 -14.66 5.62 -16.43
N ALA A 295 -15.95 5.26 -16.47
CA ALA A 295 -16.79 5.46 -17.65
C ALA A 295 -16.97 6.95 -18.00
N PHE A 296 -17.11 7.81 -17.00
CA PHE A 296 -17.18 9.25 -17.18
C PHE A 296 -15.97 9.82 -17.95
N PHE A 297 -14.79 9.25 -17.69
CA PHE A 297 -13.54 9.62 -18.38
C PHE A 297 -13.23 8.77 -19.62
N HIS A 298 -14.14 7.91 -20.09
CA HIS A 298 -13.89 6.95 -21.19
C HIS A 298 -12.66 6.06 -20.96
N ALA A 299 -12.45 5.60 -19.73
CA ALA A 299 -11.26 4.87 -19.28
C ALA A 299 -11.61 3.54 -18.56
N THR A 300 -12.74 2.92 -18.87
CA THR A 300 -13.22 1.70 -18.21
C THR A 300 -12.26 0.51 -18.34
N ASP A 301 -11.48 0.47 -19.40
CA ASP A 301 -10.44 -0.53 -19.65
C ASP A 301 -9.21 -0.36 -18.76
N LYS A 302 -9.06 0.81 -18.11
CA LYS A 302 -7.99 1.10 -17.15
C LYS A 302 -8.32 0.71 -15.71
N LEU A 303 -9.51 0.17 -15.45
CA LEU A 303 -9.88 -0.41 -14.18
C LEU A 303 -9.81 -1.94 -14.29
N GLY A 304 -8.73 -2.51 -13.77
CA GLY A 304 -8.40 -3.91 -13.93
C GLY A 304 -8.42 -4.71 -12.63
N VAL A 305 -8.50 -6.02 -12.80
CA VAL A 305 -8.31 -7.03 -11.75
C VAL A 305 -7.59 -8.23 -12.31
N SER A 306 -6.78 -8.89 -11.51
CA SER A 306 -6.18 -10.17 -11.85
C SER A 306 -6.16 -11.08 -10.63
N PHE A 307 -6.46 -12.35 -10.85
CA PHE A 307 -6.42 -13.39 -9.83
C PHE A 307 -5.32 -14.37 -10.14
N ALA A 308 -4.48 -14.64 -9.15
CA ALA A 308 -3.47 -15.68 -9.22
C ALA A 308 -3.86 -16.85 -8.30
N ASN A 309 -3.51 -18.07 -8.70
CA ASN A 309 -3.70 -19.26 -7.86
C ASN A 309 -2.71 -19.22 -6.69
N ARG A 310 -3.09 -18.56 -5.61
CA ARG A 310 -2.26 -18.37 -4.42
C ARG A 310 -3.05 -18.03 -3.15
N PRO A 311 -2.47 -18.34 -1.98
CA PRO A 311 -2.90 -17.77 -0.71
C PRO A 311 -2.49 -16.29 -0.60
N HIS A 312 -2.49 -15.73 0.61
CA HIS A 312 -2.06 -14.36 0.89
C HIS A 312 -0.60 -14.11 0.51
N GLY A 313 -0.33 -13.06 -0.25
CA GLY A 313 1.02 -12.68 -0.69
C GLY A 313 1.06 -12.17 -2.13
N MET A 314 2.20 -12.36 -2.79
CA MET A 314 2.45 -12.01 -4.19
C MET A 314 3.31 -13.09 -4.83
N VAL A 315 2.96 -13.52 -6.04
CA VAL A 315 3.67 -14.54 -6.82
C VAL A 315 4.00 -14.01 -8.22
N GLN A 316 4.72 -14.80 -9.01
CA GLN A 316 5.12 -14.41 -10.37
C GLN A 316 3.92 -14.02 -11.25
N GLY A 317 2.79 -14.71 -11.14
CA GLY A 317 1.58 -14.39 -11.89
C GLY A 317 1.01 -12.99 -11.61
N ASP A 318 1.18 -12.48 -10.38
CA ASP A 318 0.82 -11.09 -10.03
C ASP A 318 1.79 -10.11 -10.68
N TRP A 319 3.09 -10.42 -10.67
CA TRP A 319 4.09 -9.61 -11.37
C TRP A 319 3.83 -9.53 -12.87
N ASP A 320 3.51 -10.66 -13.50
CA ASP A 320 3.19 -10.71 -14.92
C ASP A 320 1.94 -9.88 -15.26
N ALA A 321 0.95 -9.88 -14.35
CA ALA A 321 -0.24 -9.06 -14.49
C ALA A 321 0.06 -7.57 -14.32
N LEU A 322 0.81 -7.20 -13.27
CA LEU A 322 1.19 -5.82 -12.97
C LEU A 322 1.99 -5.21 -14.13
N LEU A 323 3.06 -5.91 -14.55
CA LEU A 323 3.95 -5.43 -15.59
C LEU A 323 3.27 -5.42 -16.97
N GLY A 324 2.45 -6.43 -17.28
CA GLY A 324 1.63 -6.43 -18.49
C GLY A 324 0.60 -5.29 -18.51
N PHE A 325 -0.01 -4.96 -17.38
CA PHE A 325 -0.92 -3.83 -17.27
C PHE A 325 -0.20 -2.49 -17.45
N ALA A 326 1.00 -2.36 -16.87
CA ALA A 326 1.87 -1.20 -17.08
C ALA A 326 2.33 -1.08 -18.54
N ASP A 327 2.73 -2.18 -19.18
CA ASP A 327 3.07 -2.21 -20.61
C ASP A 327 1.93 -1.69 -21.48
N LYS A 328 0.71 -2.17 -21.21
CA LYS A 328 -0.48 -1.75 -21.97
C LYS A 328 -0.79 -0.26 -21.80
N PHE A 329 -0.88 0.20 -20.58
CA PHE A 329 -1.45 1.52 -20.29
C PHE A 329 -0.43 2.65 -20.09
N LEU A 330 0.82 2.33 -19.75
CA LEU A 330 1.88 3.34 -19.59
C LEU A 330 2.86 3.34 -20.76
N LEU A 331 3.06 2.19 -21.42
CA LEU A 331 4.02 2.08 -22.52
C LEU A 331 3.35 1.91 -23.90
N GLY A 332 2.02 1.74 -23.94
CA GLY A 332 1.28 1.56 -25.19
C GLY A 332 1.63 0.28 -25.96
N LYS A 333 2.19 -0.72 -25.26
CA LYS A 333 2.54 -2.00 -25.87
C LYS A 333 1.30 -2.87 -26.07
N PRO A 334 1.23 -3.68 -27.13
CA PRO A 334 0.19 -4.67 -27.28
C PRO A 334 0.33 -5.75 -26.20
N VAL A 335 -0.75 -6.04 -25.49
CA VAL A 335 -0.81 -7.07 -24.45
C VAL A 335 -2.06 -7.91 -24.70
N ASP A 336 -1.84 -9.17 -25.02
CA ASP A 336 -2.92 -10.17 -25.22
C ASP A 336 -3.29 -10.82 -23.88
N ARG A 337 -3.88 -10.01 -23.00
CA ARG A 337 -4.40 -10.45 -21.70
C ARG A 337 -5.60 -9.60 -21.32
N SER A 338 -6.65 -10.25 -20.82
CA SER A 338 -7.77 -9.58 -20.17
C SER A 338 -7.43 -9.28 -18.71
N PHE A 339 -7.89 -8.13 -18.22
CA PHE A 339 -7.72 -7.69 -16.84
C PHE A 339 -9.07 -7.39 -16.16
N ASP A 340 -10.14 -8.06 -16.59
CA ASP A 340 -11.48 -7.93 -16.02
C ASP A 340 -12.16 -9.31 -15.81
N GLN A 341 -11.36 -10.35 -15.64
CA GLN A 341 -11.84 -11.71 -15.41
C GLN A 341 -11.86 -12.04 -13.92
N TYR A 342 -12.98 -12.59 -13.47
CA TYR A 342 -13.20 -12.99 -12.08
C TYR A 342 -13.32 -14.51 -11.96
N PRO A 343 -12.92 -15.10 -10.82
CA PRO A 343 -13.15 -16.51 -10.56
C PRO A 343 -14.66 -16.85 -10.58
N PRO A 344 -15.05 -18.06 -11.00
CA PRO A 344 -16.45 -18.48 -11.01
C PRO A 344 -17.12 -18.30 -9.66
N GLY A 345 -18.30 -17.72 -9.65
CA GLY A 345 -19.13 -17.55 -8.45
C GLY A 345 -18.87 -16.29 -7.63
N VAL A 346 -17.83 -15.49 -7.96
CA VAL A 346 -17.59 -14.21 -7.29
C VAL A 346 -18.73 -13.22 -7.55
N GLU A 347 -19.30 -13.22 -8.75
CA GLU A 347 -20.39 -12.32 -9.16
C GLU A 347 -21.72 -12.62 -8.48
N LYS A 348 -21.98 -13.89 -8.09
CA LYS A 348 -23.27 -14.36 -7.63
C LYS A 348 -23.56 -14.12 -6.14
N GLN A 349 -22.56 -13.72 -5.36
CA GLN A 349 -22.70 -13.63 -3.89
C GLN A 349 -23.26 -12.29 -3.40
N GLY A 350 -23.53 -11.33 -4.27
CA GLY A 350 -23.92 -9.96 -3.91
C GLY A 350 -25.40 -9.64 -3.88
N VAL A 351 -26.31 -10.58 -4.19
CA VAL A 351 -27.74 -10.26 -4.39
C VAL A 351 -28.66 -10.81 -3.29
N ALA A 352 -28.14 -11.55 -2.33
CA ALA A 352 -29.00 -12.34 -1.42
C ALA A 352 -29.45 -11.67 -0.12
N ASN A 353 -29.02 -10.46 0.23
CA ASN A 353 -29.36 -9.84 1.53
C ASN A 353 -29.81 -8.38 1.46
N SER A 354 -30.60 -8.01 0.47
CA SER A 354 -31.38 -6.77 0.50
C SER A 354 -32.89 -7.10 0.56
N GLN A 355 -33.30 -7.76 1.63
CA GLN A 355 -34.69 -7.77 2.07
C GLN A 355 -34.78 -7.48 3.55
#